data_3a52ce5195ea22016ec85cc334f56cd4
#
_entry.id   3a52ce5195ea22016ec85cc334f56cd4
#
_cell.length_a   1.000
_cell.length_b   1.000
_cell.length_c   1.000
_cell.angle_alpha   90.00
_cell.angle_beta   90.00
_cell.angle_gamma   90.00
#
_symmetry.space_group_name_H-M   'P 1'
#
loop_
_entity.id
_entity.type
_entity.pdbx_description
1 polymer ?
#
loop_
_entity_poly.entity_id
_entity_poly.type
_entity_poly.pdbx_seq_one_letter_code
_entity_poly.pdbx_strand_id
1 'polypeptide(L)'
;MAQAPAATSAPAASNTANPAPLGLAGFALTTMVLSAANAQLIGGSSVQVVVALALAYGGLAQLLAGMWEFKSGNTFGATAFTSYGAFWLSYAAFVWFFAANLKPGDAAGAVGTYLLVWGIFTFYMWIATLKHARPVMIVFLLLWITFLVLAVGEYQANKSITQIGGYIGILTAIAAWYASARTIINEAWGREVLPG
;
A
#
# COMPACT_ATOMS: atom_id res chain seq x y z
N MET A 1 -12.07 -54.97 11.18
CA MET A 1 -11.72 -53.85 12.06
C MET A 1 -11.58 -52.63 11.19
N ALA A 2 -12.53 -51.70 11.26
CA ALA A 2 -12.48 -50.44 10.50
C ALA A 2 -11.64 -49.44 11.27
N GLN A 3 -10.60 -48.90 10.62
CA GLN A 3 -9.71 -47.87 11.19
C GLN A 3 -10.47 -46.54 11.24
N ALA A 4 -10.59 -45.94 12.41
CA ALA A 4 -11.19 -44.62 12.59
C ALA A 4 -10.38 -43.59 11.82
N PRO A 5 -11.03 -42.60 11.15
CA PRO A 5 -10.30 -41.55 10.46
C PRO A 5 -9.48 -40.72 11.45
N ALA A 6 -8.20 -40.50 11.11
CA ALA A 6 -7.30 -39.66 11.88
C ALA A 6 -7.88 -38.25 11.98
N ALA A 7 -8.07 -37.75 13.20
CA ALA A 7 -8.47 -36.36 13.43
C ALA A 7 -7.38 -35.43 12.86
N THR A 8 -7.73 -34.64 11.86
CA THR A 8 -6.89 -33.55 11.38
C THR A 8 -6.75 -32.52 12.49
N SER A 9 -5.59 -32.45 13.12
CA SER A 9 -5.26 -31.40 14.10
C SER A 9 -5.40 -30.04 13.45
N ALA A 10 -6.18 -29.14 14.08
CA ALA A 10 -6.23 -27.73 13.66
C ALA A 10 -4.80 -27.14 13.64
N PRO A 11 -4.46 -26.29 12.67
CA PRO A 11 -3.15 -25.65 12.65
C PRO A 11 -2.92 -24.94 13.98
N ALA A 12 -1.75 -25.18 14.60
CA ALA A 12 -1.34 -24.49 15.81
C ALA A 12 -1.40 -22.97 15.55
N ALA A 13 -2.07 -22.22 16.44
CA ALA A 13 -2.11 -20.76 16.35
C ALA A 13 -0.68 -20.23 16.29
N SER A 14 -0.37 -19.40 15.29
CA SER A 14 0.96 -18.83 15.17
C SER A 14 1.22 -17.92 16.38
N ASN A 15 2.34 -18.12 17.10
CA ASN A 15 2.77 -17.23 18.19
C ASN A 15 3.30 -15.87 17.66
N THR A 16 3.11 -15.57 16.38
CA THR A 16 3.56 -14.34 15.75
C THR A 16 2.46 -13.30 15.87
N ALA A 17 2.80 -12.11 16.38
CA ALA A 17 1.89 -10.97 16.39
C ALA A 17 1.44 -10.63 14.97
N ASN A 18 0.24 -10.06 14.81
CA ASN A 18 -0.31 -9.70 13.53
C ASN A 18 0.51 -8.55 12.88
N PRO A 19 1.19 -8.76 11.74
CA PRO A 19 2.01 -7.72 11.11
C PRO A 19 1.20 -6.74 10.25
N ALA A 20 -0.05 -7.06 9.91
CA ALA A 20 -0.86 -6.25 9.01
C ALA A 20 -1.05 -4.78 9.46
N PRO A 21 -1.27 -4.48 10.76
CA PRO A 21 -1.37 -3.09 11.20
C PRO A 21 -0.14 -2.24 10.89
N LEU A 22 1.07 -2.80 11.06
CA LEU A 22 2.32 -2.12 10.73
C LEU A 22 2.43 -1.87 9.22
N GLY A 23 2.15 -2.89 8.41
CA GLY A 23 2.18 -2.77 6.96
C GLY A 23 1.21 -1.70 6.43
N LEU A 24 -0.02 -1.70 6.95
CA LEU A 24 -1.04 -0.69 6.60
C LEU A 24 -0.67 0.71 7.08
N ALA A 25 -0.11 0.86 8.29
CA ALA A 25 0.27 2.17 8.83
C ALA A 25 1.45 2.77 8.05
N GLY A 26 2.49 1.97 7.72
CA GLY A 26 3.61 2.40 6.90
C GLY A 26 3.18 2.85 5.51
N PHE A 27 2.29 2.08 4.88
CA PHE A 27 1.66 2.46 3.63
C PHE A 27 0.88 3.77 3.77
N ALA A 28 -0.02 3.86 4.75
CA ALA A 28 -0.94 4.99 4.92
C ALA A 28 -0.21 6.32 5.11
N LEU A 29 0.79 6.35 6.01
CA LEU A 29 1.52 7.57 6.32
C LEU A 29 2.33 8.06 5.11
N THR A 30 3.03 7.17 4.43
CA THR A 30 3.82 7.52 3.26
C THR A 30 2.94 7.95 2.08
N THR A 31 1.83 7.23 1.85
CA THR A 31 0.82 7.58 0.83
C THR A 31 0.19 8.94 1.11
N MET A 32 -0.14 9.26 2.37
CA MET A 32 -0.73 10.54 2.76
C MET A 32 0.16 11.71 2.34
N VAL A 33 1.45 11.65 2.69
CA VAL A 33 2.37 12.76 2.41
C VAL A 33 2.63 12.92 0.91
N LEU A 34 2.83 11.81 0.18
CA LEU A 34 2.95 11.87 -1.29
C LEU A 34 1.69 12.42 -1.95
N SER A 35 0.53 11.95 -1.50
CA SER A 35 -0.76 12.36 -2.06
C SER A 35 -1.07 13.82 -1.77
N ALA A 36 -0.68 14.35 -0.60
CA ALA A 36 -0.78 15.77 -0.30
C ALA A 36 0.10 16.63 -1.23
N ALA A 37 1.29 16.13 -1.60
CA ALA A 37 2.14 16.80 -2.61
C ALA A 37 1.49 16.75 -3.99
N ASN A 38 0.97 15.59 -4.43
CA ASN A 38 0.28 15.44 -5.71
C ASN A 38 -1.00 16.31 -5.78
N ALA A 39 -1.73 16.42 -4.66
CA ALA A 39 -2.89 17.29 -4.53
C ALA A 39 -2.54 18.79 -4.44
N GLN A 40 -1.24 19.13 -4.46
CA GLN A 40 -0.72 20.52 -4.31
C GLN A 40 -1.14 21.19 -2.97
N LEU A 41 -1.42 20.41 -1.95
CA LEU A 41 -1.70 20.93 -0.59
C LEU A 41 -0.42 21.32 0.15
N ILE A 42 0.72 20.76 -0.26
CA ILE A 42 2.06 21.07 0.25
C ILE A 42 2.99 21.35 -0.94
N GLY A 43 4.01 22.18 -0.72
CA GLY A 43 4.91 22.63 -1.79
C GLY A 43 5.73 21.49 -2.42
N GLY A 44 6.17 21.65 -3.67
CA GLY A 44 6.90 20.62 -4.44
C GLY A 44 8.22 20.17 -3.80
N SER A 45 8.90 20.97 -3.00
CA SER A 45 10.08 20.58 -2.22
C SER A 45 9.77 19.55 -1.12
N SER A 46 8.50 19.40 -0.73
CA SER A 46 8.05 18.41 0.26
C SER A 46 8.27 16.96 -0.19
N VAL A 47 8.53 16.70 -1.47
CA VAL A 47 8.95 15.39 -1.99
C VAL A 47 10.17 14.84 -1.24
N GLN A 48 11.05 15.68 -0.70
CA GLN A 48 12.20 15.23 0.10
C GLN A 48 11.76 14.49 1.38
N VAL A 49 10.67 14.93 2.04
CA VAL A 49 10.12 14.24 3.21
C VAL A 49 9.50 12.90 2.78
N VAL A 50 8.84 12.86 1.61
CA VAL A 50 8.29 11.61 1.06
C VAL A 50 9.39 10.59 0.81
N VAL A 51 10.55 11.02 0.27
CA VAL A 51 11.70 10.11 0.04
C VAL A 51 12.17 9.48 1.35
N ALA A 52 12.30 10.26 2.42
CA ALA A 52 12.68 9.74 3.73
C ALA A 52 11.66 8.70 4.27
N LEU A 53 10.37 8.98 4.15
CA LEU A 53 9.31 8.05 4.53
C LEU A 53 9.29 6.80 3.63
N ALA A 54 9.49 6.97 2.33
CA ALA A 54 9.54 5.89 1.35
C ALA A 54 10.74 4.94 1.59
N LEU A 55 11.85 5.43 2.15
CA LEU A 55 12.96 4.57 2.57
C LEU A 55 12.63 3.84 3.87
N ALA A 56 12.14 4.56 4.90
CA ALA A 56 12.04 4.03 6.25
C ALA A 56 10.71 3.32 6.52
N TYR A 57 9.60 4.02 6.40
CA TYR A 57 8.31 3.52 6.91
C TYR A 57 7.47 2.84 5.83
N GLY A 58 7.19 3.53 4.72
CA GLY A 58 6.51 2.91 3.58
C GLY A 58 7.35 1.82 2.91
N GLY A 59 8.68 1.97 2.90
CA GLY A 59 9.61 1.00 2.33
C GLY A 59 9.98 -0.11 3.32
N LEU A 60 10.99 0.15 4.16
CA LEU A 60 11.60 -0.89 4.99
C LEU A 60 10.62 -1.51 5.99
N ALA A 61 9.91 -0.70 6.79
CA ALA A 61 9.02 -1.23 7.81
C ALA A 61 7.85 -2.03 7.19
N GLN A 62 7.28 -1.54 6.08
CA GLN A 62 6.23 -2.28 5.36
C GLN A 62 6.74 -3.57 4.74
N LEU A 63 7.94 -3.57 4.14
CA LEU A 63 8.59 -4.78 3.61
C LEU A 63 8.83 -5.81 4.71
N LEU A 64 9.33 -5.38 5.87
CA LEU A 64 9.51 -6.26 7.03
C LEU A 64 8.17 -6.82 7.52
N ALA A 65 7.10 -6.02 7.55
CA ALA A 65 5.76 -6.53 7.85
C ALA A 65 5.35 -7.64 6.87
N GLY A 66 5.63 -7.47 5.58
CA GLY A 66 5.40 -8.51 4.56
C GLY A 66 6.15 -9.81 4.82
N MET A 67 7.40 -9.73 5.29
CA MET A 67 8.18 -10.92 5.64
C MET A 67 7.59 -11.68 6.84
N TRP A 68 7.03 -10.96 7.82
CA TRP A 68 6.33 -11.58 8.94
C TRP A 68 4.97 -12.17 8.54
N GLU A 69 4.30 -11.61 7.51
CA GLU A 69 3.10 -12.21 6.94
C GLU A 69 3.38 -13.59 6.31
N PHE A 70 4.54 -13.77 5.66
CA PHE A 70 4.97 -15.11 5.21
C PHE A 70 5.05 -16.09 6.37
N LYS A 71 5.64 -15.66 7.49
CA LYS A 71 5.74 -16.50 8.69
C LYS A 71 4.38 -16.80 9.31
N SER A 72 3.43 -15.89 9.20
CA SER A 72 2.06 -16.06 9.67
C SER A 72 1.17 -16.88 8.74
N GLY A 73 1.67 -17.27 7.55
CA GLY A 73 0.92 -18.03 6.55
C GLY A 73 -0.10 -17.20 5.76
N ASN A 74 -0.02 -15.86 5.84
CA ASN A 74 -0.92 -14.96 5.11
C ASN A 74 -0.32 -14.55 3.76
N THR A 75 -0.59 -15.33 2.72
CA THR A 75 -0.08 -15.08 1.36
C THR A 75 -0.48 -13.71 0.82
N PHE A 76 -1.72 -13.27 1.07
CA PHE A 76 -2.19 -11.97 0.61
C PHE A 76 -1.39 -10.82 1.25
N GLY A 77 -1.30 -10.78 2.58
CA GLY A 77 -0.54 -9.76 3.31
C GLY A 77 0.95 -9.79 2.95
N ALA A 78 1.53 -10.98 2.85
CA ALA A 78 2.92 -11.17 2.45
C ALA A 78 3.20 -10.57 1.07
N THR A 79 2.36 -10.89 0.07
CA THR A 79 2.51 -10.34 -1.29
C THR A 79 2.28 -8.84 -1.30
N ALA A 80 1.22 -8.35 -0.65
CA ALA A 80 0.89 -6.93 -0.62
C ALA A 80 2.00 -6.09 0.02
N PHE A 81 2.35 -6.38 1.29
CA PHE A 81 3.27 -5.53 2.03
C PHE A 81 4.70 -5.60 1.52
N THR A 82 5.16 -6.78 1.09
CA THR A 82 6.50 -6.91 0.47
C THR A 82 6.56 -6.13 -0.84
N SER A 83 5.53 -6.25 -1.70
CA SER A 83 5.50 -5.56 -2.98
C SER A 83 5.40 -4.05 -2.83
N TYR A 84 4.49 -3.55 -1.98
CA TYR A 84 4.39 -2.10 -1.77
C TYR A 84 5.56 -1.52 -0.97
N GLY A 85 6.19 -2.30 -0.09
CA GLY A 85 7.46 -1.93 0.51
C GLY A 85 8.55 -1.73 -0.55
N ALA A 86 8.65 -2.67 -1.50
CA ALA A 86 9.56 -2.56 -2.64
C ALA A 86 9.18 -1.41 -3.60
N PHE A 87 7.88 -1.14 -3.81
CA PHE A 87 7.41 0.05 -4.53
C PHE A 87 7.99 1.32 -3.91
N TRP A 88 7.84 1.52 -2.60
CA TRP A 88 8.33 2.72 -1.93
C TRP A 88 9.86 2.85 -1.99
N LEU A 89 10.59 1.74 -1.81
CA LEU A 89 12.04 1.73 -1.95
C LEU A 89 12.48 2.07 -3.37
N SER A 90 11.80 1.51 -4.39
CA SER A 90 12.09 1.82 -5.79
C SER A 90 11.73 3.28 -6.15
N TYR A 91 10.63 3.81 -5.61
CA TYR A 91 10.26 5.22 -5.74
C TYR A 91 11.33 6.14 -5.13
N ALA A 92 11.78 5.85 -3.92
CA ALA A 92 12.84 6.62 -3.27
C ALA A 92 14.15 6.59 -4.07
N ALA A 93 14.56 5.42 -4.53
CA ALA A 93 15.75 5.25 -5.37
C ALA A 93 15.60 6.02 -6.70
N PHE A 94 14.42 5.93 -7.34
CA PHE A 94 14.14 6.66 -8.56
C PHE A 94 14.27 8.17 -8.36
N VAL A 95 13.61 8.73 -7.36
CA VAL A 95 13.64 10.18 -7.09
C VAL A 95 15.05 10.65 -6.74
N TRP A 96 15.78 9.85 -5.96
CA TRP A 96 17.10 10.27 -5.45
C TRP A 96 18.21 10.11 -6.47
N PHE A 97 18.24 9.00 -7.21
CA PHE A 97 19.39 8.67 -8.06
C PHE A 97 19.13 8.82 -9.56
N PHE A 98 17.89 8.66 -10.03
CA PHE A 98 17.62 8.48 -11.45
C PHE A 98 16.74 9.56 -12.07
N ALA A 99 15.88 10.22 -11.33
CA ALA A 99 14.91 11.18 -11.87
C ALA A 99 15.59 12.32 -12.63
N ALA A 100 16.72 12.84 -12.13
CA ALA A 100 17.46 13.92 -12.76
C ALA A 100 18.13 13.52 -14.10
N ASN A 101 18.28 12.22 -14.36
CA ASN A 101 18.91 11.70 -15.58
C ASN A 101 17.87 11.46 -16.71
N LEU A 102 16.58 11.54 -16.42
CA LEU A 102 15.54 11.40 -17.45
C LEU A 102 15.47 12.67 -18.29
N LYS A 103 15.41 12.49 -19.61
CA LYS A 103 15.09 13.61 -20.50
C LYS A 103 13.65 14.05 -20.26
N PRO A 104 13.37 15.37 -20.31
CA PRO A 104 12.02 15.89 -20.07
C PRO A 104 10.92 15.22 -20.91
N GLY A 105 11.21 14.86 -22.17
CA GLY A 105 10.26 14.17 -23.04
C GLY A 105 9.99 12.71 -22.70
N ASP A 106 10.91 12.03 -22.00
CA ASP A 106 10.80 10.61 -21.65
C ASP A 106 10.17 10.42 -20.26
N ALA A 107 10.28 11.42 -19.39
CA ALA A 107 9.87 11.32 -18.00
C ALA A 107 8.37 10.98 -17.83
N ALA A 108 7.49 11.66 -18.57
CA ALA A 108 6.05 11.45 -18.53
C ALA A 108 5.67 10.00 -18.90
N GLY A 109 6.25 9.48 -19.98
CA GLY A 109 6.05 8.10 -20.41
C GLY A 109 6.56 7.07 -19.41
N ALA A 110 7.76 7.29 -18.87
CA ALA A 110 8.40 6.37 -17.91
C ALA A 110 7.61 6.30 -16.59
N VAL A 111 7.29 7.45 -16.00
CA VAL A 111 6.55 7.53 -14.73
C VAL A 111 5.11 7.06 -14.92
N GLY A 112 4.46 7.46 -16.02
CA GLY A 112 3.11 6.99 -16.35
C GLY A 112 3.05 5.46 -16.48
N THR A 113 4.04 4.84 -17.15
CA THR A 113 4.14 3.37 -17.28
C THR A 113 4.40 2.71 -15.92
N TYR A 114 5.31 3.27 -15.12
CA TYR A 114 5.57 2.78 -13.76
C TYR A 114 4.29 2.73 -12.92
N LEU A 115 3.50 3.81 -12.92
CA LEU A 115 2.23 3.88 -12.20
C LEU A 115 1.19 2.91 -12.78
N LEU A 116 1.11 2.78 -14.11
CA LEU A 116 0.16 1.88 -14.76
C LEU A 116 0.40 0.41 -14.39
N VAL A 117 1.65 -0.05 -14.40
CA VAL A 117 1.95 -1.46 -14.06
C VAL A 117 1.69 -1.74 -12.58
N TRP A 118 1.91 -0.77 -11.68
CA TRP A 118 1.48 -0.87 -10.29
C TRP A 118 -0.05 -0.85 -10.15
N GLY A 119 -0.74 -0.13 -11.02
CA GLY A 119 -2.20 -0.18 -11.13
C GLY A 119 -2.71 -1.56 -11.52
N ILE A 120 -2.07 -2.24 -12.48
CA ILE A 120 -2.39 -3.63 -12.88
C ILE A 120 -2.17 -4.60 -11.71
N PHE A 121 -1.03 -4.48 -11.01
CA PHE A 121 -0.76 -5.26 -9.78
C PHE A 121 -1.87 -5.05 -8.74
N THR A 122 -2.21 -3.79 -8.47
CA THR A 122 -3.22 -3.44 -7.47
C THR A 122 -4.61 -3.94 -7.87
N PHE A 123 -4.94 -3.97 -9.17
CA PHE A 123 -6.21 -4.48 -9.66
C PHE A 123 -6.43 -5.96 -9.32
N TYR A 124 -5.47 -6.83 -9.62
CA TYR A 124 -5.67 -8.25 -9.27
C TYR A 124 -5.59 -8.50 -7.76
N MET A 125 -4.82 -7.71 -7.02
CA MET A 125 -4.84 -7.74 -5.57
C MET A 125 -6.20 -7.28 -5.02
N TRP A 126 -6.83 -6.26 -5.63
CA TRP A 126 -8.19 -5.84 -5.26
C TRP A 126 -9.20 -6.96 -5.48
N ILE A 127 -9.14 -7.70 -6.59
CA ILE A 127 -10.02 -8.87 -6.82
C ILE A 127 -9.89 -9.87 -5.66
N ALA A 128 -8.68 -10.13 -5.18
CA ALA A 128 -8.47 -11.01 -4.04
C ALA A 128 -9.15 -10.48 -2.76
N THR A 129 -9.24 -9.14 -2.59
CA THR A 129 -9.87 -8.55 -1.40
C THR A 129 -11.39 -8.69 -1.33
N LEU A 130 -12.06 -9.07 -2.42
CA LEU A 130 -13.52 -9.25 -2.43
C LEU A 130 -14.02 -10.33 -1.43
N LYS A 131 -13.11 -11.13 -0.89
CA LYS A 131 -13.34 -12.13 0.16
C LYS A 131 -12.72 -11.74 1.51
N HIS A 132 -12.16 -10.54 1.63
CA HIS A 132 -11.58 -10.00 2.84
C HIS A 132 -12.53 -9.02 3.56
N ALA A 133 -12.07 -8.45 4.69
CA ALA A 133 -12.79 -7.41 5.40
C ALA A 133 -12.96 -6.15 4.52
N ARG A 134 -14.13 -5.52 4.60
CA ARG A 134 -14.48 -4.32 3.80
C ARG A 134 -13.45 -3.21 3.83
N PRO A 135 -12.83 -2.85 4.98
CA PRO A 135 -11.81 -1.80 4.99
C PRO A 135 -10.65 -2.08 4.04
N VAL A 136 -10.14 -3.31 4.00
CA VAL A 136 -9.04 -3.70 3.10
C VAL A 136 -9.48 -3.63 1.64
N MET A 137 -10.69 -4.10 1.32
CA MET A 137 -11.26 -4.00 -0.02
C MET A 137 -11.34 -2.54 -0.50
N ILE A 138 -11.78 -1.63 0.36
CA ILE A 138 -11.85 -0.19 0.05
C ILE A 138 -10.46 0.40 -0.20
N VAL A 139 -9.47 0.05 0.61
CA VAL A 139 -8.07 0.49 0.41
C VAL A 139 -7.57 0.12 -0.99
N PHE A 140 -7.72 -1.14 -1.38
CA PHE A 140 -7.21 -1.61 -2.68
C PHE A 140 -7.99 -1.03 -3.86
N LEU A 141 -9.31 -0.83 -3.72
CA LEU A 141 -10.11 -0.16 -4.75
C LEU A 141 -9.65 1.28 -4.97
N LEU A 142 -9.55 2.06 -3.90
CA LEU A 142 -9.11 3.44 -3.97
C LEU A 142 -7.66 3.56 -4.48
N LEU A 143 -6.78 2.67 -4.05
CA LEU A 143 -5.39 2.63 -4.50
C LEU A 143 -5.29 2.33 -6.00
N TRP A 144 -6.06 1.36 -6.48
CA TRP A 144 -6.12 1.05 -7.91
C TRP A 144 -6.53 2.27 -8.73
N ILE A 145 -7.61 2.95 -8.32
CA ILE A 145 -8.08 4.17 -8.98
C ILE A 145 -7.01 5.26 -8.90
N THR A 146 -6.35 5.42 -7.75
CA THR A 146 -5.25 6.39 -7.57
C THR A 146 -4.14 6.16 -8.60
N PHE A 147 -3.66 4.92 -8.75
CA PHE A 147 -2.61 4.60 -9.72
C PHE A 147 -3.04 4.91 -11.15
N LEU A 148 -4.27 4.56 -11.54
CA LEU A 148 -4.76 4.83 -12.90
C LEU A 148 -4.88 6.33 -13.18
N VAL A 149 -5.44 7.10 -12.24
CA VAL A 149 -5.61 8.55 -12.42
C VAL A 149 -4.24 9.24 -12.46
N LEU A 150 -3.31 8.86 -11.58
CA LEU A 150 -1.95 9.41 -11.61
C LEU A 150 -1.22 9.02 -12.90
N ALA A 151 -1.35 7.77 -13.38
CA ALA A 151 -0.75 7.34 -14.65
C ALA A 151 -1.25 8.18 -15.83
N VAL A 152 -2.57 8.44 -15.90
CA VAL A 152 -3.15 9.31 -16.92
C VAL A 152 -2.64 10.74 -16.80
N GLY A 153 -2.55 11.26 -15.56
CA GLY A 153 -2.01 12.60 -15.29
C GLY A 153 -0.58 12.75 -15.78
N GLU A 154 0.26 11.76 -15.56
CA GLU A 154 1.67 11.74 -16.02
C GLU A 154 1.73 11.64 -17.56
N TYR A 155 1.05 10.68 -18.19
CA TYR A 155 1.05 10.53 -19.65
C TYR A 155 0.61 11.81 -20.38
N GLN A 156 -0.33 12.54 -19.81
CA GLN A 156 -0.85 13.78 -20.40
C GLN A 156 -0.11 15.03 -19.91
N ALA A 157 0.87 14.89 -19.01
CA ALA A 157 1.52 16.00 -18.31
C ALA A 157 0.48 17.00 -17.72
N ASN A 158 -0.65 16.48 -17.23
CA ASN A 158 -1.79 17.27 -16.79
C ASN A 158 -1.86 17.35 -15.28
N LYS A 159 -1.44 18.50 -14.73
CA LYS A 159 -1.41 18.77 -13.30
C LYS A 159 -2.78 18.63 -12.61
N SER A 160 -3.87 18.99 -13.28
CA SER A 160 -5.22 18.87 -12.68
C SER A 160 -5.62 17.41 -12.49
N ILE A 161 -5.26 16.52 -13.41
CA ILE A 161 -5.52 15.09 -13.28
C ILE A 161 -4.64 14.50 -12.16
N THR A 162 -3.36 14.86 -12.12
CA THR A 162 -2.45 14.46 -11.03
C THR A 162 -2.98 14.93 -9.67
N GLN A 163 -3.53 16.14 -9.58
CA GLN A 163 -4.15 16.68 -8.38
C GLN A 163 -5.37 15.86 -7.93
N ILE A 164 -6.24 15.46 -8.87
CA ILE A 164 -7.37 14.56 -8.58
C ILE A 164 -6.86 13.23 -8.06
N GLY A 165 -5.83 12.65 -8.68
CA GLY A 165 -5.16 11.44 -8.19
C GLY A 165 -4.62 11.59 -6.76
N GLY A 166 -4.07 12.78 -6.44
CA GLY A 166 -3.64 13.13 -5.10
C GLY A 166 -4.78 13.10 -4.08
N TYR A 167 -5.93 13.69 -4.38
CA TYR A 167 -7.09 13.63 -3.48
C TYR A 167 -7.61 12.21 -3.27
N ILE A 168 -7.66 11.38 -4.31
CA ILE A 168 -8.04 9.97 -4.18
C ILE A 168 -7.01 9.21 -3.34
N GLY A 169 -5.71 9.50 -3.51
CA GLY A 169 -4.63 8.94 -2.69
C GLY A 169 -4.73 9.32 -1.20
N ILE A 170 -5.19 10.54 -0.88
CA ILE A 170 -5.48 10.95 0.51
C ILE A 170 -6.60 10.07 1.09
N LEU A 171 -7.68 9.84 0.35
CA LEU A 171 -8.76 8.94 0.78
C LEU A 171 -8.27 7.50 0.95
N THR A 172 -7.38 7.04 0.07
CA THR A 172 -6.72 5.73 0.18
C THR A 172 -5.93 5.62 1.49
N ALA A 173 -5.14 6.64 1.83
CA ALA A 173 -4.35 6.68 3.06
C ALA A 173 -5.23 6.68 4.31
N ILE A 174 -6.33 7.44 4.33
CA ILE A 174 -7.30 7.45 5.42
C ILE A 174 -7.93 6.07 5.60
N ALA A 175 -8.35 5.43 4.52
CA ALA A 175 -8.91 4.07 4.57
C ALA A 175 -7.89 3.05 5.11
N ALA A 176 -6.61 3.16 4.72
CA ALA A 176 -5.55 2.29 5.22
C ALA A 176 -5.25 2.52 6.71
N TRP A 177 -5.24 3.77 7.18
CA TRP A 177 -5.15 4.06 8.61
C TRP A 177 -6.33 3.49 9.39
N TYR A 178 -7.55 3.62 8.86
CA TYR A 178 -8.72 3.02 9.48
C TYR A 178 -8.56 1.49 9.61
N ALA A 179 -8.15 0.81 8.55
CA ALA A 179 -7.92 -0.64 8.57
C ALA A 179 -6.85 -1.07 9.59
N SER A 180 -5.74 -0.30 9.68
CA SER A 180 -4.70 -0.49 10.69
C SER A 180 -5.23 -0.28 12.12
N ALA A 181 -5.85 0.89 12.36
CA ALA A 181 -6.38 1.28 13.67
C ALA A 181 -7.46 0.30 14.16
N ARG A 182 -8.35 -0.14 13.27
CA ARG A 182 -9.38 -1.12 13.58
C ARG A 182 -8.77 -2.39 14.19
N THR A 183 -7.74 -2.92 13.57
CA THR A 183 -7.11 -4.15 14.04
C THR A 183 -6.46 -3.94 15.41
N ILE A 184 -5.66 -2.88 15.57
CA ILE A 184 -4.95 -2.58 16.83
C ILE A 184 -5.94 -2.31 17.97
N ILE A 185 -6.96 -1.47 17.72
CA ILE A 185 -7.92 -1.06 18.75
C ILE A 185 -8.79 -2.24 19.16
N ASN A 186 -9.34 -3.00 18.21
CA ASN A 186 -10.20 -4.14 18.51
C ASN A 186 -9.43 -5.23 19.28
N GLU A 187 -8.17 -5.48 18.90
CA GLU A 187 -7.31 -6.43 19.61
C GLU A 187 -7.01 -5.96 21.04
N ALA A 188 -6.63 -4.69 21.22
CA ALA A 188 -6.31 -4.13 22.53
C ALA A 188 -7.52 -4.12 23.48
N TRP A 189 -8.72 -3.94 22.93
CA TRP A 189 -9.97 -3.92 23.74
C TRP A 189 -10.64 -5.29 23.87
N GLY A 190 -10.13 -6.31 23.17
CA GLY A 190 -10.71 -7.66 23.18
C GLY A 190 -12.16 -7.72 22.64
N ARG A 191 -12.60 -6.71 21.89
CA ARG A 191 -13.94 -6.61 21.31
C ARG A 191 -13.95 -5.72 20.07
N GLU A 192 -14.99 -5.82 19.27
CA GLU A 192 -15.19 -4.90 18.14
C GLU A 192 -15.59 -3.50 18.65
N VAL A 193 -14.66 -2.55 18.51
CA VAL A 193 -14.84 -1.11 18.78
C VAL A 193 -15.03 -0.38 17.45
N LEU A 194 -14.19 -0.70 16.46
CA LEU A 194 -14.29 -0.18 15.11
C LEU A 194 -14.83 -1.26 14.18
N PRO A 195 -15.96 -1.01 13.47
CA PRO A 195 -16.59 -2.00 12.61
C PRO A 195 -15.79 -2.32 11.35
N GLY A 196 -16.10 -3.47 10.67
CA GLY A 196 -15.40 -3.92 9.47
C GLY A 196 -16.25 -4.43 8.34
#